data_01f3174a9a6a83b2fbd8bde419422d89
#
_entry.id   01f3174a9a6a83b2fbd8bde419422d89
#
_cell.length_a   1.000
_cell.length_b   1.000
_cell.length_c   1.000
_cell.angle_alpha   90.00
_cell.angle_beta   90.00
_cell.angle_gamma   90.00
#
_symmetry.space_group_name_H-M   'P 1'
#
loop_
_entity.id
_entity.type
_entity.pdbx_description
1 polymer ?
#
loop_
_entity_poly.entity_id
_entity_poly.type
_entity_poly.pdbx_seq_one_letter_code
_entity_poly.pdbx_strand_id
1 'polypeptide(L)'
;MDWVPAHFPKDEHGLAYFDGTPLFECKERRMAEHPEWGTLIFDYASDQVQSFLISSACKFFEEYHIDGIRVDAVSSMLYLNYGRRDGEWTPNREGGYVNLDAVAFLQKLNRTILVNYPGAITIAEESTAFPLITAPPENGGLGFCFKWDMGFMHDTLDYMQLDPYFRSFNHDRLTFSMMYAFSENYILAYSHDEVVHCKNSMINKMSGDYDQKFASLRTLYGYQFAHPGKKLTFMGGEFGQFIEWNWQQPLDWLLLGYPKHEALRQYCRELNRLYRGEDVFYRCDNSWDGFRWLNVNDRDRSTIAFLRTYPGAEGGVVCVCNFTPVRNDDFVIGLPHAGTLHEILNSDDERFGGAGVHNEGTIRSHHAGFLDMEHSARITVPPLSCVYFRYKVRKNHK
;
A
#
# COMPACT_ATOMS: atom_id res chain seq x y z
N MET A 1 1.70 -14.35 6.57
CA MET A 1 2.26 -15.41 5.68
C MET A 1 1.53 -15.37 4.36
N ASP A 2 2.24 -15.54 3.22
CA ASP A 2 1.57 -15.73 1.93
C ASP A 2 1.03 -17.16 1.83
N TRP A 3 -0.23 -17.27 1.42
CA TRP A 3 -0.93 -18.53 1.23
C TRP A 3 -1.59 -18.54 -0.15
N VAL A 4 -1.38 -19.62 -0.92
CA VAL A 4 -1.69 -19.68 -2.35
C VAL A 4 -2.79 -20.72 -2.62
N PRO A 5 -4.08 -20.35 -2.50
CA PRO A 5 -5.19 -21.22 -2.86
C PRO A 5 -5.64 -21.05 -4.31
N ALA A 6 -5.09 -20.08 -5.04
CA ALA A 6 -5.52 -19.76 -6.40
C ALA A 6 -5.08 -20.80 -7.42
N HIS A 7 -3.90 -21.38 -7.22
CA HIS A 7 -3.32 -22.32 -8.18
C HIS A 7 -2.24 -23.21 -7.51
N PHE A 8 -1.84 -24.27 -8.21
CA PHE A 8 -0.77 -25.16 -7.79
C PHE A 8 0.02 -25.72 -8.99
N PRO A 9 1.30 -26.10 -8.81
CA PRO A 9 2.15 -26.57 -9.89
C PRO A 9 1.75 -27.95 -10.41
N LYS A 10 2.19 -28.27 -11.63
CA LYS A 10 2.01 -29.57 -12.27
C LYS A 10 3.15 -30.56 -11.99
N ASP A 11 3.76 -30.47 -10.81
CA ASP A 11 4.88 -31.32 -10.45
C ASP A 11 4.45 -32.79 -10.34
N GLU A 12 5.27 -33.71 -10.84
CA GLU A 12 4.99 -35.16 -10.87
C GLU A 12 4.80 -35.76 -9.46
N HIS A 13 5.32 -35.11 -8.42
CA HIS A 13 5.20 -35.55 -7.01
C HIS A 13 4.20 -34.69 -6.22
N GLY A 14 3.47 -33.79 -6.90
CA GLY A 14 2.54 -32.84 -6.30
C GLY A 14 1.09 -33.33 -6.31
N LEU A 15 0.18 -32.39 -6.31
CA LEU A 15 -1.27 -32.64 -6.26
C LEU A 15 -1.88 -32.91 -7.65
N ALA A 16 -1.18 -32.51 -8.73
CA ALA A 16 -1.69 -32.61 -10.08
C ALA A 16 -2.01 -34.06 -10.47
N TYR A 17 -3.26 -34.32 -10.83
CA TYR A 17 -3.73 -35.67 -11.18
C TYR A 17 -3.29 -36.75 -10.17
N PHE A 18 -3.42 -36.44 -8.89
CA PHE A 18 -2.83 -37.22 -7.78
C PHE A 18 -3.11 -38.70 -7.83
N ASP A 19 -4.30 -39.12 -8.26
CA ASP A 19 -4.70 -40.51 -8.43
C ASP A 19 -4.89 -40.91 -9.93
N GLY A 20 -4.38 -40.06 -10.84
CA GLY A 20 -4.57 -40.21 -12.29
C GLY A 20 -5.86 -39.57 -12.81
N THR A 21 -6.66 -38.96 -11.95
CA THR A 21 -7.85 -38.19 -12.30
C THR A 21 -7.78 -36.76 -11.75
N PRO A 22 -8.58 -35.79 -12.25
CA PRO A 22 -8.66 -34.45 -11.64
C PRO A 22 -9.33 -34.54 -10.25
N LEU A 23 -8.51 -34.63 -9.20
CA LEU A 23 -8.96 -34.75 -7.82
C LEU A 23 -9.04 -33.40 -7.12
N PHE A 24 -8.01 -32.57 -7.27
CA PHE A 24 -7.92 -31.23 -6.70
C PHE A 24 -8.27 -30.12 -7.68
N GLU A 25 -7.97 -30.35 -8.96
CA GLU A 25 -8.18 -29.40 -10.03
C GLU A 25 -9.60 -29.45 -10.58
N CYS A 26 -10.00 -28.36 -11.21
CA CYS A 26 -11.26 -28.25 -11.93
C CYS A 26 -11.37 -29.34 -13.02
N LYS A 27 -12.50 -30.06 -13.07
CA LYS A 27 -12.73 -31.15 -14.03
C LYS A 27 -12.91 -30.65 -15.46
N GLU A 28 -13.39 -29.45 -15.65
CA GLU A 28 -13.50 -28.84 -16.97
C GLU A 28 -12.15 -28.36 -17.47
N ARG A 29 -11.62 -29.01 -18.49
CA ARG A 29 -10.27 -28.77 -19.01
C ARG A 29 -9.97 -27.30 -19.33
N ARG A 30 -10.97 -26.56 -19.87
CA ARG A 30 -10.82 -25.14 -20.19
C ARG A 30 -10.66 -24.25 -18.95
N MET A 31 -11.15 -24.74 -17.80
CA MET A 31 -11.13 -24.04 -16.52
C MET A 31 -10.07 -24.59 -15.55
N ALA A 32 -9.39 -25.68 -15.94
CA ALA A 32 -8.46 -26.39 -15.07
C ALA A 32 -7.08 -25.74 -14.93
N GLU A 33 -6.74 -24.81 -15.81
CA GLU A 33 -5.37 -24.29 -15.92
C GLU A 33 -5.36 -22.77 -16.12
N HIS A 34 -4.39 -22.10 -15.50
CA HIS A 34 -4.04 -20.71 -15.83
C HIS A 34 -3.14 -20.71 -17.08
N PRO A 35 -3.60 -20.18 -18.23
CA PRO A 35 -2.84 -20.25 -19.48
C PRO A 35 -1.47 -19.59 -19.43
N GLU A 36 -1.38 -18.45 -18.72
CA GLU A 36 -0.14 -17.65 -18.63
C GLU A 36 0.87 -18.22 -17.63
N TRP A 37 0.39 -18.89 -16.58
CA TRP A 37 1.25 -19.41 -15.49
C TRP A 37 1.59 -20.88 -15.64
N GLY A 38 0.83 -21.62 -16.47
CA GLY A 38 0.99 -23.05 -16.65
C GLY A 38 0.66 -23.90 -15.41
N THR A 39 -0.04 -23.31 -14.43
CA THR A 39 -0.44 -23.95 -13.16
C THR A 39 -1.89 -24.42 -13.22
N LEU A 40 -2.27 -25.35 -12.36
CA LEU A 40 -3.64 -25.84 -12.22
C LEU A 40 -4.46 -25.00 -11.25
N ILE A 41 -5.76 -24.96 -11.46
CA ILE A 41 -6.74 -24.22 -10.64
C ILE A 41 -7.50 -25.22 -9.77
N PHE A 42 -7.63 -24.93 -8.48
CA PHE A 42 -8.43 -25.73 -7.56
C PHE A 42 -9.92 -25.73 -7.91
N ASP A 43 -10.58 -26.87 -7.71
CA ASP A 43 -12.04 -27.00 -7.86
C ASP A 43 -12.78 -26.49 -6.64
N TYR A 44 -13.08 -25.18 -6.60
CA TYR A 44 -13.78 -24.56 -5.48
C TYR A 44 -15.23 -25.04 -5.29
N ALA A 45 -15.83 -25.73 -6.28
CA ALA A 45 -17.14 -26.33 -6.14
C ALA A 45 -17.10 -27.63 -5.31
N SER A 46 -15.93 -28.25 -5.17
CA SER A 46 -15.74 -29.48 -4.40
C SER A 46 -15.60 -29.22 -2.89
N ASP A 47 -16.52 -29.75 -2.09
CA ASP A 47 -16.44 -29.65 -0.62
C ASP A 47 -15.16 -30.24 -0.04
N GLN A 48 -14.62 -31.30 -0.66
CA GLN A 48 -13.38 -31.95 -0.28
C GLN A 48 -12.18 -31.03 -0.51
N VAL A 49 -12.13 -30.35 -1.66
CA VAL A 49 -11.09 -29.37 -2.00
C VAL A 49 -11.18 -28.15 -1.09
N GLN A 50 -12.38 -27.65 -0.84
CA GLN A 50 -12.58 -26.57 0.14
C GLN A 50 -12.08 -26.98 1.53
N SER A 51 -12.42 -28.18 1.99
CA SER A 51 -11.96 -28.71 3.28
C SER A 51 -10.43 -28.81 3.35
N PHE A 52 -9.80 -29.32 2.30
CA PHE A 52 -8.34 -29.39 2.19
C PHE A 52 -7.69 -28.00 2.31
N LEU A 53 -8.17 -27.04 1.51
CA LEU A 53 -7.63 -25.68 1.50
C LEU A 53 -7.82 -24.97 2.85
N ILE A 54 -9.02 -25.03 3.43
CA ILE A 54 -9.30 -24.40 4.73
C ILE A 54 -8.47 -25.05 5.83
N SER A 55 -8.33 -26.39 5.85
CA SER A 55 -7.48 -27.10 6.81
C SER A 55 -6.01 -26.72 6.66
N SER A 56 -5.53 -26.52 5.44
CA SER A 56 -4.18 -26.01 5.18
C SER A 56 -3.98 -24.63 5.81
N ALA A 57 -4.92 -23.70 5.61
CA ALA A 57 -4.84 -22.38 6.22
C ALA A 57 -4.87 -22.47 7.77
N CYS A 58 -5.82 -23.21 8.34
CA CYS A 58 -5.95 -23.38 9.78
C CYS A 58 -4.69 -23.97 10.43
N LYS A 59 -4.03 -24.91 9.77
CA LYS A 59 -2.78 -25.50 10.25
C LYS A 59 -1.70 -24.46 10.56
N PHE A 60 -1.58 -23.42 9.75
CA PHE A 60 -0.59 -22.38 9.99
C PHE A 60 -0.92 -21.54 11.23
N PHE A 61 -2.18 -21.32 11.53
CA PHE A 61 -2.60 -20.65 12.76
C PHE A 61 -2.39 -21.55 13.99
N GLU A 62 -2.73 -22.84 13.90
CA GLU A 62 -2.69 -23.78 15.02
C GLU A 62 -1.26 -24.20 15.39
N GLU A 63 -0.47 -24.59 14.39
CA GLU A 63 0.85 -25.18 14.62
C GLU A 63 1.99 -24.16 14.52
N TYR A 64 1.86 -23.13 13.70
CA TYR A 64 2.91 -22.13 13.47
C TYR A 64 2.61 -20.79 14.13
N HIS A 65 1.42 -20.62 14.72
CA HIS A 65 1.02 -19.44 15.49
C HIS A 65 1.18 -18.12 14.70
N ILE A 66 0.86 -18.14 13.41
CA ILE A 66 0.88 -16.92 12.59
C ILE A 66 -0.27 -16.00 12.96
N ASP A 67 -0.09 -14.69 12.75
CA ASP A 67 -1.10 -13.66 13.05
C ASP A 67 -2.06 -13.39 11.88
N GLY A 68 -1.68 -13.79 10.68
CA GLY A 68 -2.52 -13.58 9.49
C GLY A 68 -1.98 -14.21 8.22
N ILE A 69 -2.88 -14.31 7.24
CA ILE A 69 -2.55 -14.76 5.88
C ILE A 69 -2.84 -13.68 4.85
N ARG A 70 -1.96 -13.55 3.88
CA ARG A 70 -2.24 -12.90 2.61
C ARG A 70 -2.61 -13.97 1.61
N VAL A 71 -3.79 -13.87 1.03
CA VAL A 71 -4.29 -14.78 0.00
C VAL A 71 -3.85 -14.27 -1.36
N ASP A 72 -3.00 -15.07 -2.00
CA ASP A 72 -2.39 -14.76 -3.29
C ASP A 72 -3.39 -14.84 -4.43
N ALA A 73 -3.25 -13.95 -5.42
CA ALA A 73 -3.92 -13.96 -6.71
C ALA A 73 -5.47 -14.11 -6.63
N VAL A 74 -6.12 -13.46 -5.68
CA VAL A 74 -7.58 -13.53 -5.50
C VAL A 74 -8.34 -13.14 -6.77
N SER A 75 -7.84 -12.16 -7.54
CA SER A 75 -8.42 -11.79 -8.84
C SER A 75 -8.61 -12.99 -9.76
N SER A 76 -7.62 -13.87 -9.81
CA SER A 76 -7.66 -15.06 -10.69
C SER A 76 -8.67 -16.11 -10.24
N MET A 77 -9.04 -16.09 -8.94
CA MET A 77 -10.08 -16.95 -8.38
C MET A 77 -11.48 -16.43 -8.71
N LEU A 78 -11.66 -15.10 -8.64
CA LEU A 78 -12.97 -14.44 -8.76
C LEU A 78 -13.53 -14.40 -10.17
N TYR A 79 -12.67 -14.49 -11.20
CA TYR A 79 -13.08 -14.31 -12.58
C TYR A 79 -12.81 -15.55 -13.43
N LEU A 80 -13.87 -16.16 -13.98
CA LEU A 80 -13.80 -17.32 -14.86
C LEU A 80 -13.06 -17.03 -16.18
N ASN A 81 -13.06 -15.78 -16.61
CA ASN A 81 -12.37 -15.30 -17.80
C ASN A 81 -10.97 -14.70 -17.52
N TYR A 82 -10.44 -14.83 -16.32
CA TYR A 82 -9.12 -14.28 -15.97
C TYR A 82 -8.02 -14.86 -16.88
N GLY A 83 -7.27 -13.98 -17.55
CA GLY A 83 -6.21 -14.38 -18.50
C GLY A 83 -6.68 -15.20 -19.71
N ARG A 84 -7.98 -15.17 -20.06
CA ARG A 84 -8.58 -15.95 -21.15
C ARG A 84 -9.22 -15.07 -22.21
N ARG A 85 -9.23 -15.55 -23.43
CA ARG A 85 -9.93 -14.92 -24.55
C ARG A 85 -11.41 -15.33 -24.57
N ASP A 86 -12.19 -14.60 -25.35
CA ASP A 86 -13.58 -14.98 -25.60
C ASP A 86 -13.68 -16.39 -26.21
N GLY A 87 -14.56 -17.22 -25.63
CA GLY A 87 -14.73 -18.62 -26.01
C GLY A 87 -13.77 -19.61 -25.33
N GLU A 88 -12.77 -19.15 -24.57
CA GLU A 88 -11.83 -20.00 -23.83
C GLU A 88 -12.24 -20.23 -22.37
N TRP A 89 -13.40 -19.76 -21.97
CA TRP A 89 -13.95 -19.92 -20.63
C TRP A 89 -15.44 -20.30 -20.67
N THR A 90 -15.95 -20.78 -19.55
CA THR A 90 -17.36 -21.18 -19.41
C THR A 90 -18.06 -20.25 -18.43
N PRO A 91 -19.19 -19.64 -18.80
CA PRO A 91 -19.99 -18.81 -17.89
C PRO A 91 -20.45 -19.58 -16.65
N ASN A 92 -20.66 -18.88 -15.55
CA ASN A 92 -21.27 -19.44 -14.35
C ASN A 92 -22.75 -19.79 -14.60
N ARG A 93 -23.41 -20.40 -13.59
CA ARG A 93 -24.83 -20.81 -13.66
C ARG A 93 -25.83 -19.67 -13.91
N GLU A 94 -25.39 -18.41 -13.78
CA GLU A 94 -26.20 -17.21 -14.02
C GLU A 94 -25.85 -16.55 -15.36
N GLY A 95 -24.93 -17.14 -16.13
CA GLY A 95 -24.48 -16.63 -17.43
C GLY A 95 -23.36 -15.57 -17.34
N GLY A 96 -22.86 -15.27 -16.13
CA GLY A 96 -21.83 -14.26 -15.89
C GLY A 96 -20.41 -14.85 -15.84
N TYR A 97 -19.44 -13.95 -15.68
CA TYR A 97 -18.01 -14.28 -15.62
C TYR A 97 -17.45 -14.39 -14.19
N VAL A 98 -18.26 -14.11 -13.16
CA VAL A 98 -17.85 -14.26 -11.75
C VAL A 98 -17.86 -15.73 -11.36
N ASN A 99 -16.80 -16.21 -10.72
CA ASN A 99 -16.73 -17.54 -10.16
C ASN A 99 -17.46 -17.59 -8.81
N LEU A 100 -18.74 -17.94 -8.85
CA LEU A 100 -19.61 -17.98 -7.67
C LEU A 100 -19.15 -19.00 -6.62
N ASP A 101 -18.49 -20.09 -7.04
CA ASP A 101 -17.98 -21.11 -6.13
C ASP A 101 -16.73 -20.62 -5.39
N ALA A 102 -15.85 -19.87 -6.06
CA ALA A 102 -14.72 -19.21 -5.42
C ALA A 102 -15.17 -18.10 -4.45
N VAL A 103 -16.20 -17.33 -4.79
CA VAL A 103 -16.82 -16.35 -3.89
C VAL A 103 -17.30 -17.04 -2.61
N ALA A 104 -18.08 -18.11 -2.73
CA ALA A 104 -18.58 -18.87 -1.59
C ALA A 104 -17.45 -19.48 -0.74
N PHE A 105 -16.41 -20.00 -1.41
CA PHE A 105 -15.21 -20.53 -0.74
C PHE A 105 -14.49 -19.46 0.06
N LEU A 106 -14.22 -18.28 -0.52
CA LEU A 106 -13.52 -17.18 0.16
C LEU A 106 -14.31 -16.65 1.36
N GLN A 107 -15.64 -16.54 1.24
CA GLN A 107 -16.50 -16.19 2.37
C GLN A 107 -16.43 -17.23 3.49
N LYS A 108 -16.46 -18.51 3.15
CA LYS A 108 -16.33 -19.63 4.11
C LYS A 108 -14.95 -19.65 4.76
N LEU A 109 -13.88 -19.42 4.01
CA LEU A 109 -12.50 -19.31 4.51
C LEU A 109 -12.37 -18.19 5.55
N ASN A 110 -12.76 -16.96 5.17
CA ASN A 110 -12.65 -15.80 6.04
C ASN A 110 -13.47 -15.99 7.33
N ARG A 111 -14.71 -16.47 7.22
CA ARG A 111 -15.55 -16.78 8.38
C ARG A 111 -14.90 -17.82 9.29
N THR A 112 -14.34 -18.89 8.72
CA THR A 112 -13.70 -19.96 9.48
C THR A 112 -12.49 -19.44 10.26
N ILE A 113 -11.61 -18.67 9.62
CA ILE A 113 -10.41 -18.12 10.25
C ILE A 113 -10.80 -17.13 11.36
N LEU A 114 -11.64 -16.13 11.05
CA LEU A 114 -11.94 -15.06 11.99
C LEU A 114 -12.75 -15.53 13.21
N VAL A 115 -13.54 -16.61 13.08
CA VAL A 115 -14.30 -17.19 14.20
C VAL A 115 -13.40 -18.05 15.08
N ASN A 116 -12.52 -18.87 14.48
CA ASN A 116 -11.72 -19.84 15.24
C ASN A 116 -10.43 -19.24 15.82
N TYR A 117 -9.90 -18.17 15.19
CA TYR A 117 -8.65 -17.52 15.60
C TYR A 117 -8.88 -16.02 15.87
N PRO A 118 -9.42 -15.66 17.05
CA PRO A 118 -9.67 -14.26 17.40
C PRO A 118 -8.39 -13.43 17.34
N GLY A 119 -8.42 -12.32 16.59
CA GLY A 119 -7.27 -11.47 16.37
C GLY A 119 -6.47 -11.78 15.11
N ALA A 120 -6.75 -12.90 14.43
CA ALA A 120 -6.17 -13.19 13.12
C ALA A 120 -6.66 -12.19 12.07
N ILE A 121 -5.84 -11.95 11.04
CA ILE A 121 -6.18 -11.11 9.90
C ILE A 121 -6.07 -11.88 8.59
N THR A 122 -6.99 -11.59 7.66
CA THR A 122 -6.94 -12.09 6.29
C THR A 122 -6.81 -10.91 5.32
N ILE A 123 -5.93 -11.05 4.34
CA ILE A 123 -5.55 -9.97 3.41
C ILE A 123 -5.70 -10.52 1.99
N ALA A 124 -6.43 -9.82 1.12
CA ALA A 124 -6.55 -10.20 -0.28
C ALA A 124 -5.49 -9.48 -1.13
N GLU A 125 -4.78 -10.25 -1.95
CA GLU A 125 -4.15 -9.66 -3.14
C GLU A 125 -5.17 -9.70 -4.26
N GLU A 126 -5.78 -8.55 -4.50
CA GLU A 126 -6.82 -8.38 -5.51
C GLU A 126 -6.63 -7.04 -6.22
N SER A 127 -6.35 -7.07 -7.52
CA SER A 127 -5.95 -5.91 -8.33
C SER A 127 -7.06 -5.33 -9.18
N THR A 128 -8.26 -5.93 -9.14
CA THR A 128 -9.39 -5.50 -9.97
C THR A 128 -10.36 -4.60 -9.20
N ALA A 129 -11.41 -4.17 -9.87
CA ALA A 129 -12.52 -3.42 -9.29
C ALA A 129 -13.63 -4.33 -8.73
N PHE A 130 -13.32 -5.58 -8.33
CA PHE A 130 -14.30 -6.43 -7.68
C PHE A 130 -14.75 -5.78 -6.37
N PRO A 131 -16.07 -5.59 -6.16
CA PRO A 131 -16.56 -4.80 -5.04
C PRO A 131 -16.58 -5.59 -3.73
N LEU A 132 -16.55 -4.87 -2.60
CA LEU A 132 -16.84 -5.40 -1.26
C LEU A 132 -15.89 -6.53 -0.81
N ILE A 133 -14.63 -6.50 -1.22
CA ILE A 133 -13.61 -7.48 -0.80
C ILE A 133 -13.49 -7.49 0.73
N THR A 134 -13.48 -6.31 1.35
CA THR A 134 -13.29 -6.15 2.80
C THR A 134 -14.59 -5.95 3.58
N ALA A 135 -15.73 -5.95 2.91
CA ALA A 135 -17.02 -5.91 3.58
C ALA A 135 -17.41 -7.30 4.13
N PRO A 136 -18.17 -7.36 5.23
CA PRO A 136 -18.66 -8.62 5.78
C PRO A 136 -19.55 -9.39 4.80
N PRO A 137 -19.57 -10.74 4.83
CA PRO A 137 -20.42 -11.56 3.98
C PRO A 137 -21.91 -11.25 4.10
N GLU A 138 -22.37 -10.82 5.27
CA GLU A 138 -23.76 -10.42 5.54
C GLU A 138 -24.18 -9.19 4.72
N ASN A 139 -23.19 -8.38 4.29
CA ASN A 139 -23.39 -7.22 3.43
C ASN A 139 -23.03 -7.52 1.96
N GLY A 140 -22.88 -8.79 1.60
CA GLY A 140 -22.52 -9.23 0.25
C GLY A 140 -21.02 -9.23 -0.05
N GLY A 141 -20.17 -8.96 0.94
CA GLY A 141 -18.74 -8.92 0.78
C GLY A 141 -18.05 -10.28 0.91
N LEU A 142 -16.72 -10.30 0.73
CA LEU A 142 -15.90 -11.52 0.86
C LEU A 142 -15.40 -11.76 2.30
N GLY A 143 -15.43 -10.73 3.17
CA GLY A 143 -15.05 -10.83 4.57
C GLY A 143 -13.55 -10.76 4.86
N PHE A 144 -12.72 -10.31 3.91
CA PHE A 144 -11.32 -10.03 4.21
C PHE A 144 -11.16 -8.84 5.15
N CYS A 145 -10.15 -8.86 6.00
CA CYS A 145 -9.82 -7.71 6.86
C CYS A 145 -9.25 -6.55 6.04
N PHE A 146 -8.40 -6.87 5.07
CA PHE A 146 -7.69 -5.90 4.23
C PHE A 146 -7.56 -6.39 2.78
N LYS A 147 -7.30 -5.43 1.90
CA LYS A 147 -6.92 -5.63 0.50
C LYS A 147 -5.64 -4.86 0.19
N TRP A 148 -4.73 -5.42 -0.59
CA TRP A 148 -3.59 -4.66 -1.10
C TRP A 148 -4.04 -3.60 -2.11
N ASP A 149 -3.52 -2.39 -1.97
CA ASP A 149 -3.74 -1.30 -2.92
C ASP A 149 -2.70 -1.36 -4.04
N MET A 150 -2.99 -2.17 -5.04
CA MET A 150 -2.12 -2.33 -6.22
C MET A 150 -2.14 -1.06 -7.09
N GLY A 151 -3.23 -0.30 -7.11
CA GLY A 151 -3.35 0.96 -7.83
C GLY A 151 -2.40 2.02 -7.27
N PHE A 152 -2.42 2.24 -5.96
CA PHE A 152 -1.47 3.14 -5.28
C PHE A 152 -0.02 2.75 -5.58
N MET A 153 0.30 1.47 -5.50
CA MET A 153 1.63 0.96 -5.76
C MET A 153 2.09 1.27 -7.18
N HIS A 154 1.30 0.90 -8.20
CA HIS A 154 1.64 1.15 -9.60
C HIS A 154 1.78 2.65 -9.90
N ASP A 155 0.80 3.45 -9.52
CA ASP A 155 0.79 4.89 -9.81
C ASP A 155 1.98 5.62 -9.18
N THR A 156 2.28 5.32 -7.91
CA THR A 156 3.38 5.98 -7.22
C THR A 156 4.75 5.52 -7.72
N LEU A 157 4.94 4.23 -8.02
CA LEU A 157 6.21 3.74 -8.56
C LEU A 157 6.46 4.25 -9.97
N ASP A 158 5.45 4.25 -10.83
CA ASP A 158 5.54 4.84 -12.17
C ASP A 158 5.87 6.32 -12.12
N TYR A 159 5.24 7.07 -11.19
CA TYR A 159 5.53 8.47 -10.99
C TYR A 159 6.98 8.72 -10.54
N MET A 160 7.48 7.92 -9.60
CA MET A 160 8.84 8.08 -9.07
C MET A 160 9.95 7.71 -10.06
N GLN A 161 9.67 6.84 -11.03
CA GLN A 161 10.58 6.50 -12.12
C GLN A 161 10.77 7.64 -13.12
N LEU A 162 9.81 8.56 -13.22
CA LEU A 162 9.91 9.71 -14.11
C LEU A 162 11.04 10.64 -13.69
N ASP A 163 11.75 11.18 -14.68
CA ASP A 163 12.58 12.35 -14.45
C ASP A 163 11.71 13.46 -13.84
N PRO A 164 12.18 14.18 -12.80
CA PRO A 164 11.42 15.24 -12.15
C PRO A 164 10.82 16.29 -13.09
N TYR A 165 11.45 16.55 -14.23
CA TYR A 165 10.95 17.44 -15.27
C TYR A 165 9.57 17.02 -15.81
N PHE A 166 9.33 15.71 -15.93
CA PHE A 166 8.06 15.18 -16.47
C PHE A 166 6.99 14.95 -15.39
N ARG A 167 7.30 15.11 -14.11
CA ARG A 167 6.38 14.83 -12.99
C ARG A 167 5.17 15.75 -12.98
N SER A 168 5.32 17.01 -13.38
CA SER A 168 4.21 17.97 -13.48
C SER A 168 3.08 17.51 -14.43
N PHE A 169 3.42 16.81 -15.51
CA PHE A 169 2.45 16.27 -16.48
C PHE A 169 1.75 14.99 -15.98
N ASN A 170 2.25 14.39 -14.92
CA ASN A 170 1.78 13.11 -14.36
C ASN A 170 1.31 13.26 -12.90
N HIS A 171 0.99 14.46 -12.47
CA HIS A 171 0.65 14.77 -11.07
C HIS A 171 -0.54 13.95 -10.56
N ASP A 172 -1.49 13.59 -11.42
CA ASP A 172 -2.67 12.81 -11.07
C ASP A 172 -2.31 11.41 -10.53
N ARG A 173 -1.16 10.83 -10.89
CA ARG A 173 -0.69 9.55 -10.34
C ARG A 173 -0.46 9.59 -8.84
N LEU A 174 -0.16 10.76 -8.26
CA LEU A 174 -0.05 10.93 -6.81
C LEU A 174 -1.40 11.03 -6.10
N THR A 175 -2.42 11.52 -6.79
CA THR A 175 -3.68 11.92 -6.14
C THR A 175 -4.85 11.00 -6.46
N PHE A 176 -4.73 10.18 -7.51
CA PHE A 176 -5.80 9.32 -7.99
C PHE A 176 -6.24 8.27 -6.97
N SER A 177 -5.30 7.73 -6.19
CA SER A 177 -5.61 6.75 -5.14
C SER A 177 -6.65 7.26 -4.12
N MET A 178 -6.69 8.56 -3.87
CA MET A 178 -7.68 9.15 -2.97
C MET A 178 -9.12 9.10 -3.50
N MET A 179 -9.33 8.86 -4.80
CA MET A 179 -10.67 8.68 -5.37
C MET A 179 -11.35 7.40 -4.87
N TYR A 180 -10.57 6.40 -4.47
CA TYR A 180 -11.06 5.11 -3.99
C TYR A 180 -10.52 4.69 -2.62
N ALA A 181 -9.65 5.48 -1.99
CA ALA A 181 -8.93 5.15 -0.75
C ALA A 181 -9.83 4.63 0.40
N PHE A 182 -11.12 4.94 0.38
CA PHE A 182 -12.08 4.54 1.40
C PHE A 182 -13.16 3.57 0.89
N SER A 183 -12.97 2.99 -0.31
CA SER A 183 -13.89 1.96 -0.83
C SER A 183 -13.64 0.59 -0.19
N GLU A 184 -12.43 0.34 0.28
CA GLU A 184 -11.98 -0.88 0.93
C GLU A 184 -11.03 -0.55 2.09
N ASN A 185 -10.71 -1.53 2.93
CA ASN A 185 -9.66 -1.41 3.93
C ASN A 185 -8.30 -1.71 3.27
N TYR A 186 -7.58 -0.70 2.83
CA TYR A 186 -6.37 -0.88 2.05
C TYR A 186 -5.09 -1.04 2.87
N ILE A 187 -4.17 -1.86 2.33
CA ILE A 187 -2.74 -1.86 2.67
C ILE A 187 -1.97 -1.32 1.47
N LEU A 188 -1.23 -0.24 1.66
CA LEU A 188 -0.35 0.36 0.67
C LEU A 188 0.92 -0.49 0.56
N ALA A 189 0.93 -1.44 -0.36
CA ALA A 189 1.93 -2.48 -0.42
C ALA A 189 3.03 -2.16 -1.44
N TYR A 190 4.28 -2.01 -0.98
CA TYR A 190 5.46 -2.22 -1.81
C TYR A 190 6.00 -3.60 -1.45
N SER A 191 5.56 -4.61 -2.19
CA SER A 191 5.77 -6.02 -1.87
C SER A 191 7.04 -6.61 -2.53
N HIS A 192 7.25 -7.91 -2.34
CA HIS A 192 8.31 -8.66 -3.01
C HIS A 192 8.17 -8.64 -4.55
N ASP A 193 6.95 -8.65 -5.07
CA ASP A 193 6.70 -8.65 -6.52
C ASP A 193 7.27 -7.43 -7.22
N GLU A 194 7.45 -6.32 -6.49
CA GLU A 194 7.97 -5.08 -7.07
C GLU A 194 9.50 -5.05 -7.14
N VAL A 195 10.19 -6.00 -6.53
CA VAL A 195 11.65 -6.01 -6.43
C VAL A 195 12.28 -7.31 -6.95
N VAL A 196 11.61 -7.98 -7.87
CA VAL A 196 12.02 -9.24 -8.54
C VAL A 196 11.76 -9.15 -10.04
N HIS A 197 12.24 -10.15 -10.79
CA HIS A 197 11.92 -10.37 -12.20
C HIS A 197 12.23 -9.17 -13.12
N CYS A 198 13.41 -8.55 -12.96
CA CYS A 198 13.87 -7.40 -13.74
C CYS A 198 13.04 -6.12 -13.55
N LYS A 199 12.30 -6.01 -12.44
CA LYS A 199 11.57 -4.80 -12.08
C LYS A 199 12.42 -3.77 -11.34
N ASN A 200 13.67 -4.04 -11.04
CA ASN A 200 14.61 -3.28 -10.21
C ASN A 200 14.27 -3.27 -8.70
N SER A 201 15.29 -3.00 -7.86
CA SER A 201 15.08 -2.74 -6.44
C SER A 201 14.38 -1.39 -6.21
N MET A 202 13.81 -1.18 -5.00
CA MET A 202 13.09 0.07 -4.68
C MET A 202 13.94 1.32 -4.91
N ILE A 203 15.22 1.31 -4.51
CA ILE A 203 16.12 2.45 -4.72
C ILE A 203 16.42 2.68 -6.20
N ASN A 204 16.51 1.62 -7.00
CA ASN A 204 16.80 1.72 -8.43
C ASN A 204 15.62 2.10 -9.31
N LYS A 205 14.40 2.07 -8.77
CA LYS A 205 13.22 2.68 -9.40
C LYS A 205 13.22 4.21 -9.28
N MET A 206 13.98 4.78 -8.34
CA MET A 206 14.08 6.22 -8.18
C MET A 206 14.94 6.83 -9.27
N SER A 207 14.47 7.92 -9.90
CA SER A 207 15.23 8.66 -10.91
C SER A 207 16.35 9.51 -10.28
N GLY A 208 17.32 9.90 -11.09
CA GLY A 208 18.41 10.79 -10.70
C GLY A 208 19.70 10.08 -10.29
N ASP A 209 20.63 10.85 -9.75
CA ASP A 209 21.91 10.37 -9.24
C ASP A 209 21.77 9.66 -7.89
N TYR A 210 22.88 9.21 -7.32
CA TYR A 210 22.93 8.48 -6.05
C TYR A 210 22.21 9.23 -4.90
N ASP A 211 22.48 10.53 -4.75
CA ASP A 211 21.89 11.33 -3.67
C ASP A 211 20.40 11.59 -3.91
N GLN A 212 20.04 11.86 -5.15
CA GLN A 212 18.64 12.08 -5.55
C GLN A 212 17.79 10.81 -5.42
N LYS A 213 18.35 9.63 -5.67
CA LYS A 213 17.68 8.35 -5.46
C LYS A 213 17.30 8.16 -3.97
N PHE A 214 18.23 8.40 -3.05
CA PHE A 214 17.95 8.31 -1.63
C PHE A 214 16.95 9.37 -1.16
N ALA A 215 17.07 10.61 -1.64
CA ALA A 215 16.11 11.67 -1.34
C ALA A 215 14.69 11.31 -1.84
N SER A 216 14.58 10.84 -3.09
CA SER A 216 13.33 10.41 -3.70
C SER A 216 12.70 9.23 -2.94
N LEU A 217 13.49 8.23 -2.53
CA LEU A 217 12.99 7.08 -1.77
C LEU A 217 12.49 7.49 -0.38
N ARG A 218 13.20 8.40 0.31
CA ARG A 218 12.69 8.98 1.56
C ARG A 218 11.38 9.74 1.36
N THR A 219 11.27 10.51 0.27
CA THR A 219 10.02 11.22 -0.08
C THR A 219 8.87 10.26 -0.31
N LEU A 220 9.10 9.18 -1.08
CA LEU A 220 8.10 8.15 -1.35
C LEU A 220 7.61 7.48 -0.06
N TYR A 221 8.53 7.05 0.80
CA TYR A 221 8.16 6.43 2.09
C TYR A 221 7.45 7.43 3.02
N GLY A 222 7.90 8.69 3.07
CA GLY A 222 7.18 9.74 3.79
C GLY A 222 5.75 9.90 3.26
N TYR A 223 5.55 9.93 1.96
CA TYR A 223 4.21 9.99 1.37
C TYR A 223 3.38 8.75 1.73
N GLN A 224 3.91 7.55 1.54
CA GLN A 224 3.23 6.29 1.87
C GLN A 224 2.77 6.27 3.34
N PHE A 225 3.64 6.66 4.28
CA PHE A 225 3.32 6.60 5.71
C PHE A 225 2.26 7.62 6.14
N ALA A 226 2.17 8.75 5.47
CA ALA A 226 1.15 9.76 5.75
C ALA A 226 -0.18 9.51 5.01
N HIS A 227 -0.18 8.84 3.85
CA HIS A 227 -1.39 8.51 3.09
C HIS A 227 -2.33 7.61 3.91
N PRO A 228 -3.67 7.70 3.79
CA PRO A 228 -4.59 6.74 4.39
C PRO A 228 -4.30 5.28 3.96
N GLY A 229 -4.61 4.33 4.82
CA GLY A 229 -4.34 2.90 4.61
C GLY A 229 -3.18 2.38 5.45
N LYS A 230 -3.06 1.05 5.61
CA LYS A 230 -1.97 0.40 6.34
C LYS A 230 -0.71 0.35 5.48
N LYS A 231 0.45 0.10 6.08
CA LYS A 231 1.77 0.22 5.42
C LYS A 231 2.42 -1.15 5.29
N LEU A 232 2.95 -1.43 4.11
CA LEU A 232 3.81 -2.58 3.87
C LEU A 232 5.00 -2.16 3.03
N THR A 233 6.21 -2.45 3.51
CA THR A 233 7.46 -2.35 2.78
C THR A 233 8.15 -3.70 2.84
N PHE A 234 8.75 -4.14 1.73
CA PHE A 234 9.44 -5.41 1.69
C PHE A 234 10.89 -5.27 2.18
N MET A 235 11.40 -6.36 2.78
CA MET A 235 12.75 -6.43 3.36
C MET A 235 13.84 -5.98 2.37
N GLY A 236 14.82 -5.23 2.85
CA GLY A 236 15.87 -4.63 2.05
C GLY A 236 15.55 -3.23 1.51
N GLY A 237 14.26 -2.90 1.36
CA GLY A 237 13.82 -1.55 0.95
C GLY A 237 14.14 -0.48 1.99
N GLU A 238 14.08 -0.82 3.28
CA GLU A 238 14.32 0.09 4.40
C GLU A 238 15.76 0.59 4.51
N PHE A 239 16.71 -0.07 3.87
CA PHE A 239 18.09 0.40 3.77
C PHE A 239 18.55 0.59 2.32
N GLY A 240 17.64 0.51 1.34
CA GLY A 240 17.91 0.81 -0.06
C GLY A 240 18.83 -0.21 -0.73
N GLN A 241 18.57 -1.51 -0.56
CA GLN A 241 19.31 -2.56 -1.26
C GLN A 241 19.31 -2.31 -2.76
N PHE A 242 20.50 -2.39 -3.42
CA PHE A 242 20.62 -2.11 -4.85
C PHE A 242 20.18 -3.24 -5.74
N ILE A 243 20.44 -4.49 -5.34
CA ILE A 243 20.03 -5.67 -6.09
C ILE A 243 18.56 -5.99 -5.83
N GLU A 244 17.94 -6.65 -6.79
CA GLU A 244 16.63 -7.25 -6.59
C GLU A 244 16.68 -8.31 -5.48
N TRP A 245 15.55 -8.56 -4.85
CA TRP A 245 15.46 -9.63 -3.87
C TRP A 245 15.68 -11.00 -4.52
N ASN A 246 16.50 -11.80 -3.89
CA ASN A 246 16.78 -13.17 -4.30
C ASN A 246 16.72 -14.10 -3.09
N TRP A 247 15.77 -15.03 -3.09
CA TRP A 247 15.56 -15.99 -1.99
C TRP A 247 16.75 -16.94 -1.77
N GLN A 248 17.66 -17.08 -2.75
CA GLN A 248 18.83 -17.99 -2.66
C GLN A 248 20.00 -17.37 -1.90
N GLN A 249 19.94 -16.09 -1.54
CA GLN A 249 21.01 -15.40 -0.86
C GLN A 249 20.48 -14.45 0.22
N PRO A 250 21.30 -14.12 1.25
CA PRO A 250 20.92 -13.12 2.25
C PRO A 250 20.79 -11.74 1.63
N LEU A 251 20.12 -10.83 2.34
CA LEU A 251 20.12 -9.41 2.00
C LEU A 251 21.53 -8.84 2.07
N ASP A 252 21.78 -7.75 1.33
CA ASP A 252 23.08 -7.06 1.28
C ASP A 252 23.37 -6.26 2.55
N TRP A 253 23.41 -6.92 3.71
CA TRP A 253 23.64 -6.29 5.02
C TRP A 253 24.90 -5.45 5.09
N LEU A 254 25.90 -5.72 4.26
CA LEU A 254 27.12 -4.93 4.16
C LEU A 254 26.86 -3.45 3.80
N LEU A 255 25.74 -3.16 3.12
CA LEU A 255 25.35 -1.80 2.75
C LEU A 255 25.11 -0.90 3.99
N LEU A 256 24.75 -1.46 5.13
CA LEU A 256 24.61 -0.70 6.39
C LEU A 256 25.93 -0.07 6.87
N GLY A 257 27.08 -0.51 6.35
CA GLY A 257 28.37 0.15 6.56
C GLY A 257 28.54 1.46 5.78
N TYR A 258 27.63 1.79 4.87
CA TYR A 258 27.68 3.03 4.10
C TYR A 258 26.67 4.07 4.63
N PRO A 259 27.08 5.34 4.79
CA PRO A 259 26.29 6.35 5.51
C PRO A 259 24.85 6.55 4.98
N LYS A 260 24.66 6.57 3.66
CA LYS A 260 23.32 6.82 3.09
C LYS A 260 22.33 5.67 3.33
N HIS A 261 22.81 4.44 3.32
CA HIS A 261 21.98 3.26 3.60
C HIS A 261 21.57 3.19 5.08
N GLU A 262 22.52 3.42 5.99
CA GLU A 262 22.21 3.50 7.42
C GLU A 262 21.29 4.69 7.73
N ALA A 263 21.50 5.84 7.11
CA ALA A 263 20.64 7.01 7.25
C ALA A 263 19.20 6.75 6.76
N LEU A 264 19.01 6.05 5.64
CA LEU A 264 17.70 5.63 5.17
C LEU A 264 17.02 4.66 6.15
N ARG A 265 17.76 3.69 6.70
CA ARG A 265 17.25 2.78 7.73
C ARG A 265 16.79 3.53 8.99
N GLN A 266 17.56 4.54 9.40
CA GLN A 266 17.16 5.42 10.53
C GLN A 266 15.90 6.20 10.21
N TYR A 267 15.75 6.71 8.98
CA TYR A 267 14.52 7.38 8.54
C TYR A 267 13.31 6.45 8.60
N CYS A 268 13.42 5.24 8.07
CA CYS A 268 12.34 4.25 8.13
C CYS A 268 11.98 3.89 9.58
N ARG A 269 12.96 3.81 10.48
CA ARG A 269 12.72 3.60 11.93
C ARG A 269 11.92 4.77 12.52
N GLU A 270 12.28 6.01 12.20
CA GLU A 270 11.57 7.19 12.71
C GLU A 270 10.16 7.31 12.11
N LEU A 271 9.95 6.96 10.84
CA LEU A 271 8.61 6.86 10.24
C LEU A 271 7.73 5.87 11.01
N ASN A 272 8.25 4.67 11.29
CA ASN A 272 7.53 3.66 12.07
C ASN A 272 7.22 4.13 13.50
N ARG A 273 8.18 4.80 14.15
CA ARG A 273 7.99 5.37 15.50
C ARG A 273 6.90 6.43 15.49
N LEU A 274 6.94 7.34 14.52
CA LEU A 274 5.97 8.40 14.38
C LEU A 274 4.58 7.85 14.05
N TYR A 275 4.47 6.91 13.11
CA TYR A 275 3.20 6.27 12.74
C TYR A 275 2.53 5.61 13.94
N ARG A 276 3.28 4.93 14.79
CA ARG A 276 2.77 4.30 16.00
C ARG A 276 2.46 5.29 17.13
N GLY A 277 3.15 6.42 17.17
CA GLY A 277 3.04 7.44 18.22
C GLY A 277 1.96 8.50 17.97
N GLU A 278 1.58 8.72 16.72
CA GLU A 278 0.59 9.72 16.31
C GLU A 278 -0.69 9.03 15.82
N ASP A 279 -1.71 9.03 16.65
CA ASP A 279 -2.98 8.32 16.40
C ASP A 279 -3.76 8.85 15.18
N VAL A 280 -3.48 10.05 14.73
CA VAL A 280 -4.03 10.62 13.49
C VAL A 280 -3.73 9.80 12.23
N PHE A 281 -2.68 8.95 12.24
CA PHE A 281 -2.32 8.14 11.08
C PHE A 281 -3.12 6.85 10.94
N TYR A 282 -3.77 6.37 12.02
CA TYR A 282 -4.44 5.07 11.98
C TYR A 282 -5.84 5.06 12.61
N ARG A 283 -6.21 6.07 13.40
CA ARG A 283 -7.48 6.08 14.13
C ARG A 283 -8.69 6.28 13.23
N CYS A 284 -8.54 7.04 12.14
CA CYS A 284 -9.57 7.30 11.15
C CYS A 284 -8.99 7.13 9.74
N ASP A 285 -8.65 5.88 9.39
CA ASP A 285 -7.84 5.54 8.23
C ASP A 285 -8.69 5.12 7.01
N ASN A 286 -9.99 4.93 7.24
CA ASN A 286 -10.95 4.43 6.27
C ASN A 286 -12.13 5.40 6.01
N SER A 287 -11.93 6.69 6.28
CA SER A 287 -12.94 7.73 6.10
C SER A 287 -12.32 9.08 5.76
N TRP A 288 -13.03 9.88 5.00
CA TRP A 288 -12.71 11.28 4.73
C TRP A 288 -12.60 12.14 6.00
N ASP A 289 -13.20 11.73 7.11
CA ASP A 289 -13.04 12.42 8.40
C ASP A 289 -11.60 12.39 8.92
N GLY A 290 -10.78 11.47 8.44
CA GLY A 290 -9.35 11.32 8.78
C GLY A 290 -8.40 12.04 7.82
N PHE A 291 -8.91 12.63 6.73
CA PHE A 291 -8.08 13.19 5.68
C PHE A 291 -8.67 14.47 5.09
N ARG A 292 -7.80 15.46 4.84
CA ARG A 292 -8.19 16.67 4.12
C ARG A 292 -7.06 17.17 3.24
N TRP A 293 -7.32 17.38 1.96
CA TRP A 293 -6.41 18.09 1.09
C TRP A 293 -6.25 19.54 1.53
N LEU A 294 -5.00 20.01 1.57
CA LEU A 294 -4.64 21.42 1.80
C LEU A 294 -4.16 22.09 0.51
N ASN A 295 -3.43 21.34 -0.32
CA ASN A 295 -3.08 21.72 -1.69
C ASN A 295 -2.87 20.42 -2.51
N VAL A 296 -3.78 20.15 -3.43
CA VAL A 296 -3.78 18.92 -4.24
C VAL A 296 -3.30 19.17 -5.68
N ASN A 297 -3.43 20.40 -6.18
CA ASN A 297 -3.27 20.70 -7.61
C ASN A 297 -2.02 21.53 -7.96
N ASP A 298 -0.99 21.49 -7.14
CA ASP A 298 0.26 22.22 -7.38
C ASP A 298 1.18 21.45 -8.35
N ARG A 299 0.68 21.27 -9.57
CA ARG A 299 1.35 20.50 -10.62
C ARG A 299 2.68 21.12 -11.03
N ASP A 300 2.73 22.44 -11.16
CA ASP A 300 3.93 23.15 -11.66
C ASP A 300 5.13 22.94 -10.74
N ARG A 301 4.90 22.83 -9.44
CA ARG A 301 5.92 22.51 -8.45
C ARG A 301 6.01 21.03 -8.09
N SER A 302 5.11 20.20 -8.63
CA SER A 302 4.98 18.79 -8.27
C SER A 302 4.95 18.59 -6.74
N THR A 303 4.13 19.40 -6.06
CA THR A 303 3.95 19.36 -4.60
C THR A 303 2.53 19.00 -4.24
N ILE A 304 2.38 18.30 -3.13
CA ILE A 304 1.07 18.02 -2.50
C ILE A 304 1.14 18.35 -1.01
N ALA A 305 0.02 18.80 -0.46
CA ALA A 305 -0.11 19.01 0.97
C ALA A 305 -1.48 18.52 1.45
N PHE A 306 -1.50 17.82 2.58
CA PHE A 306 -2.71 17.31 3.20
C PHE A 306 -2.60 17.23 4.72
N LEU A 307 -3.75 17.17 5.37
CA LEU A 307 -3.91 17.04 6.82
C LEU A 307 -4.42 15.63 7.16
N ARG A 308 -3.76 14.96 8.10
CA ARG A 308 -4.27 13.78 8.80
C ARG A 308 -4.82 14.22 10.15
N THR A 309 -6.03 13.77 10.45
CA THR A 309 -6.78 14.13 11.66
C THR A 309 -7.80 13.04 12.00
N TYR A 310 -8.68 13.28 12.96
CA TYR A 310 -9.86 12.46 13.24
C TYR A 310 -10.93 13.29 13.96
N PRO A 311 -12.19 12.87 13.99
CA PRO A 311 -13.27 13.59 14.67
C PRO A 311 -12.96 13.80 16.16
N GLY A 312 -12.99 15.06 16.60
CA GLY A 312 -12.66 15.45 17.96
C GLY A 312 -11.18 15.72 18.25
N ALA A 313 -10.29 15.57 17.27
CA ALA A 313 -8.89 15.97 17.42
C ALA A 313 -8.74 17.50 17.50
N GLU A 314 -7.84 17.99 18.37
CA GLU A 314 -7.52 19.41 18.50
C GLU A 314 -6.48 19.89 17.45
N GLY A 315 -6.43 19.23 16.29
CA GLY A 315 -5.47 19.48 15.21
C GLY A 315 -5.17 18.21 14.42
N GLY A 316 -3.89 17.97 14.13
CA GLY A 316 -3.46 16.80 13.38
C GLY A 316 -2.02 16.87 12.93
N VAL A 317 -1.70 16.14 11.88
CA VAL A 317 -0.40 16.20 11.20
C VAL A 317 -0.60 16.68 9.77
N VAL A 318 0.02 17.79 9.43
CA VAL A 318 0.14 18.29 8.05
C VAL A 318 1.35 17.63 7.41
N CYS A 319 1.13 16.97 6.28
CA CYS A 319 2.16 16.39 5.43
C CYS A 319 2.31 17.23 4.17
N VAL A 320 3.55 17.60 3.81
CA VAL A 320 3.89 18.30 2.58
C VAL A 320 4.99 17.55 1.86
N CYS A 321 4.73 17.17 0.60
CA CYS A 321 5.70 16.46 -0.22
C CYS A 321 6.10 17.32 -1.42
N ASN A 322 7.40 17.39 -1.68
CA ASN A 322 8.00 18.01 -2.85
C ASN A 322 8.74 16.93 -3.66
N PHE A 323 8.24 16.68 -4.85
CA PHE A 323 8.79 15.66 -5.75
C PHE A 323 9.76 16.22 -6.78
N THR A 324 10.26 17.46 -6.59
CA THR A 324 11.25 18.09 -7.47
C THR A 324 12.57 18.36 -6.74
N PRO A 325 13.71 18.44 -7.46
CA PRO A 325 14.99 18.83 -6.86
C PRO A 325 15.10 20.34 -6.62
N VAL A 326 13.98 21.06 -6.52
CA VAL A 326 13.91 22.50 -6.30
C VAL A 326 13.39 22.80 -4.91
N ARG A 327 14.12 23.59 -4.14
CA ARG A 327 13.69 24.11 -2.85
C ARG A 327 12.58 25.14 -3.05
N ASN A 328 11.52 25.05 -2.27
CA ASN A 328 10.44 26.01 -2.24
C ASN A 328 10.50 26.81 -0.93
N ASP A 329 11.06 28.02 -0.99
CA ASP A 329 10.99 29.00 0.09
C ASP A 329 9.63 29.71 0.06
N ASP A 330 9.16 30.17 1.20
CA ASP A 330 7.85 30.86 1.31
C ASP A 330 6.65 30.08 0.73
N PHE A 331 6.71 28.76 0.78
CA PHE A 331 5.62 27.90 0.34
C PHE A 331 4.38 28.12 1.21
N VAL A 332 3.26 28.50 0.60
CA VAL A 332 2.01 28.78 1.31
C VAL A 332 1.14 27.54 1.37
N ILE A 333 0.71 27.17 2.57
CA ILE A 333 -0.32 26.12 2.78
C ILE A 333 -1.55 26.72 3.43
N GLY A 334 -2.74 26.30 2.94
CA GLY A 334 -4.01 26.63 3.60
C GLY A 334 -4.20 25.79 4.87
N LEU A 335 -4.86 26.37 5.86
CA LEU A 335 -5.18 25.70 7.13
C LEU A 335 -6.67 25.92 7.46
N PRO A 336 -7.38 24.88 7.91
CA PRO A 336 -8.82 24.98 8.17
C PRO A 336 -9.18 25.92 9.33
N HIS A 337 -8.27 26.11 10.29
CA HIS A 337 -8.46 26.95 11.47
C HIS A 337 -7.18 27.69 11.84
N ALA A 338 -7.32 28.76 12.64
CA ALA A 338 -6.16 29.40 13.25
C ALA A 338 -5.38 28.42 14.11
N GLY A 339 -4.06 28.39 13.98
CA GLY A 339 -3.25 27.44 14.73
C GLY A 339 -1.76 27.64 14.59
N THR A 340 -1.04 26.63 15.01
CA THR A 340 0.43 26.59 14.95
C THR A 340 0.90 25.30 14.30
N LEU A 341 2.00 25.38 13.57
CA LEU A 341 2.73 24.26 12.99
C LEU A 341 4.07 24.12 13.68
N HIS A 342 4.44 22.88 13.98
CA HIS A 342 5.76 22.53 14.49
C HIS A 342 6.28 21.33 13.70
N GLU A 343 7.45 21.49 13.07
CA GLU A 343 8.08 20.41 12.28
C GLU A 343 8.43 19.25 13.22
N ILE A 344 7.94 18.04 12.88
CA ILE A 344 8.15 16.82 13.70
C ILE A 344 8.92 15.74 12.97
N LEU A 345 8.94 15.78 11.63
CA LEU A 345 9.77 14.93 10.78
C LEU A 345 10.07 15.66 9.48
N ASN A 346 11.32 15.57 9.05
CA ASN A 346 11.74 16.11 7.76
C ASN A 346 12.70 15.11 7.10
N SER A 347 12.35 14.63 5.92
CA SER A 347 13.18 13.66 5.21
C SER A 347 14.51 14.23 4.71
N ASP A 348 14.66 15.57 4.72
CA ASP A 348 15.91 16.28 4.39
C ASP A 348 16.81 16.57 5.59
N ASP A 349 16.45 16.09 6.78
CA ASP A 349 17.30 16.18 7.97
C ASP A 349 18.67 15.50 7.74
N GLU A 350 19.77 16.12 8.19
CA GLU A 350 21.14 15.62 8.05
C GLU A 350 21.33 14.20 8.61
N ARG A 351 20.65 13.86 9.72
CA ARG A 351 20.69 12.50 10.31
C ARG A 351 20.09 11.43 9.40
N PHE A 352 19.31 11.82 8.38
CA PHE A 352 18.78 10.94 7.34
C PHE A 352 19.53 11.08 6.02
N GLY A 353 20.65 11.82 6.01
CA GLY A 353 21.49 12.04 4.86
C GLY A 353 20.96 13.10 3.88
N GLY A 354 20.09 14.00 4.36
CA GLY A 354 19.63 15.19 3.65
C GLY A 354 20.58 16.40 3.81
N ALA A 355 20.15 17.56 3.31
CA ALA A 355 20.90 18.81 3.36
C ALA A 355 20.64 19.66 4.61
N GLY A 356 19.69 19.28 5.44
CA GLY A 356 19.37 19.96 6.70
C GLY A 356 18.55 21.26 6.56
N VAL A 357 17.73 21.35 5.52
CA VAL A 357 16.83 22.49 5.37
C VAL A 357 15.59 22.31 6.26
N HIS A 358 15.46 23.10 7.31
CA HIS A 358 14.43 22.97 8.33
C HIS A 358 13.53 24.21 8.45
N ASN A 359 12.36 23.99 9.07
CA ASN A 359 11.47 25.04 9.55
C ASN A 359 11.64 25.15 11.08
N GLU A 360 12.40 26.14 11.51
CA GLU A 360 12.72 26.31 12.92
C GLU A 360 11.55 26.85 13.75
N GLY A 361 11.47 26.40 14.99
CA GLY A 361 10.54 26.91 15.99
C GLY A 361 9.07 26.60 15.72
N THR A 362 8.21 27.57 16.03
CA THR A 362 6.75 27.44 15.88
C THR A 362 6.25 28.44 14.84
N ILE A 363 5.69 27.91 13.77
CA ILE A 363 5.08 28.70 12.70
C ILE A 363 3.63 28.97 13.08
N ARG A 364 3.21 30.23 13.05
CA ARG A 364 1.84 30.65 13.34
C ARG A 364 1.08 30.87 12.03
N SER A 365 -0.17 30.42 12.01
CA SER A 365 -1.07 30.76 10.91
C SER A 365 -1.49 32.23 10.95
N HIS A 366 -1.76 32.77 9.80
CA HIS A 366 -2.32 34.11 9.61
C HIS A 366 -3.75 34.00 9.08
N HIS A 367 -4.59 34.97 9.38
CA HIS A 367 -5.92 35.09 8.77
C HIS A 367 -5.78 35.72 7.38
N ALA A 368 -5.22 34.93 6.47
CA ALA A 368 -5.04 35.24 5.06
C ALA A 368 -5.44 33.99 4.29
N GLY A 369 -6.55 34.06 3.58
CA GLY A 369 -7.11 32.94 2.84
C GLY A 369 -6.13 32.38 1.80
N PHE A 370 -6.09 31.06 1.67
CA PHE A 370 -5.36 30.38 0.62
C PHE A 370 -6.15 29.14 0.17
N LEU A 371 -6.45 29.05 -1.14
CA LEU A 371 -7.41 28.09 -1.66
C LEU A 371 -8.76 28.24 -0.89
N ASP A 372 -9.38 27.14 -0.52
CA ASP A 372 -10.66 27.11 0.20
C ASP A 372 -10.53 27.24 1.73
N MET A 373 -9.38 27.69 2.22
CA MET A 373 -9.07 27.80 3.65
C MET A 373 -9.02 29.27 4.09
N GLU A 374 -9.55 29.58 5.28
CA GLU A 374 -9.55 30.94 5.84
C GLU A 374 -8.18 31.37 6.39
N HIS A 375 -7.37 30.39 6.78
CA HIS A 375 -6.05 30.61 7.36
C HIS A 375 -4.97 30.03 6.47
N SER A 376 -3.77 30.56 6.58
CA SER A 376 -2.59 30.03 5.88
C SER A 376 -1.33 30.18 6.72
N ALA A 377 -0.30 29.43 6.36
CA ALA A 377 1.04 29.53 6.92
C ALA A 377 2.07 29.47 5.80
N ARG A 378 3.24 30.11 6.03
CA ARG A 378 4.40 30.02 5.13
C ARG A 378 5.41 29.06 5.73
N ILE A 379 5.92 28.17 4.92
CA ILE A 379 6.91 27.16 5.27
C ILE A 379 7.99 27.09 4.19
N THR A 380 9.12 26.52 4.53
CA THR A 380 10.14 26.10 3.55
C THR A 380 9.99 24.60 3.29
N VAL A 381 9.95 24.20 2.02
CA VAL A 381 9.88 22.79 1.62
C VAL A 381 11.17 22.43 0.89
N PRO A 382 12.00 21.52 1.44
CA PRO A 382 13.26 21.11 0.83
C PRO A 382 13.07 20.42 -0.52
N PRO A 383 14.13 20.27 -1.32
CA PRO A 383 14.08 19.47 -2.55
C PRO A 383 13.84 17.99 -2.26
N LEU A 384 13.12 17.28 -3.11
CA LEU A 384 12.89 15.82 -3.02
C LEU A 384 12.64 15.40 -1.55
N SER A 385 11.60 15.96 -0.94
CA SER A 385 11.39 15.82 0.49
C SER A 385 9.93 15.60 0.88
N CYS A 386 9.76 15.02 2.05
CA CYS A 386 8.48 14.94 2.75
C CYS A 386 8.66 15.51 4.16
N VAL A 387 7.87 16.52 4.52
CA VAL A 387 7.93 17.21 5.80
C VAL A 387 6.60 17.06 6.53
N TYR A 388 6.65 16.66 7.80
CA TYR A 388 5.49 16.56 8.67
C TYR A 388 5.49 17.65 9.73
N PHE A 389 4.35 18.30 9.88
CA PHE A 389 4.13 19.31 10.91
C PHE A 389 3.02 18.88 11.85
N ARG A 390 3.27 18.89 13.14
CA ARG A 390 2.20 18.84 14.13
C ARG A 390 1.42 20.15 14.06
N TYR A 391 0.15 20.05 13.68
CA TYR A 391 -0.78 21.18 13.63
C TYR A 391 -1.64 21.18 14.89
N LYS A 392 -1.60 22.29 15.63
CA LYS A 392 -2.45 22.53 16.81
C LYS A 392 -3.40 23.67 16.52
N VAL A 393 -4.69 23.43 16.64
CA VAL A 393 -5.73 24.46 16.49
C VAL A 393 -5.70 25.37 17.72
N ARG A 394 -5.77 26.66 17.49
CA ARG A 394 -5.87 27.65 18.55
C ARG A 394 -7.29 27.62 19.12
N LYS A 395 -7.43 27.33 20.43
CA LYS A 395 -8.71 27.46 21.12
C LYS A 395 -9.08 28.94 21.18
N ASN A 396 -10.20 29.31 20.58
CA ASN A 396 -10.79 30.60 20.86
C ASN A 396 -11.31 30.55 22.29
N HIS A 397 -10.63 31.20 23.22
CA HIS A 397 -11.22 31.51 24.52
C HIS A 397 -12.43 32.44 24.25
N LYS A 398 -13.63 31.86 24.31
CA LYS A 398 -14.87 32.64 24.39
C LYS A 398 -14.94 33.35 25.74
#